data_4b72a161f0d9699afac2056ab2112f7d
#
_entry.id   4b72a161f0d9699afac2056ab2112f7d
#
_cell.length_a   1.000
_cell.length_b   1.000
_cell.length_c   1.000
_cell.angle_alpha   90.00
_cell.angle_beta   90.00
_cell.angle_gamma   90.00
#
_symmetry.space_group_name_H-M   'P 1'
#
loop_
_entity.id
_entity.type
_entity.pdbx_description
1 polymer ?
#
loop_
_entity_poly.entity_id
_entity_poly.type
_entity_poly.pdbx_seq_one_letter_code
_entity_poly.pdbx_strand_id
1 'polypeptide(L)'
;MAHPADTSILETVDDALRAAGWITPADQPTVELLRRLANRLDDPDFPTIEGRFDNVSESLFLKTAAALGLTPEMRAAWAKKEKKVDGGRLETL
;
A
#
# COMPACT_ATOMS: atom_id res chain seq x y z
N MET A 1 16.89 -0.18 -17.61
CA MET A 1 15.84 -0.10 -16.58
C MET A 1 14.53 0.30 -17.23
N ALA A 2 13.45 -0.40 -16.91
CA ALA A 2 12.16 -0.07 -17.49
C ALA A 2 11.66 1.29 -17.00
N HIS A 3 11.05 2.04 -17.90
CA HIS A 3 10.42 3.30 -17.55
C HIS A 3 9.22 2.99 -16.62
N PRO A 4 8.96 3.80 -15.57
CA PRO A 4 7.83 3.53 -14.68
C PRO A 4 6.50 3.30 -15.38
N ALA A 5 6.27 3.98 -16.51
CA ALA A 5 5.04 3.79 -17.28
C ALA A 5 4.97 2.42 -17.97
N ASP A 6 6.08 1.73 -18.11
CA ASP A 6 6.13 0.42 -18.75
C ASP A 6 5.95 -0.72 -17.77
N THR A 7 5.90 -0.42 -16.48
CA THR A 7 5.80 -1.42 -15.41
C THR A 7 4.37 -1.44 -14.88
N SER A 8 3.82 -2.65 -14.73
CA SER A 8 2.47 -2.75 -14.17
C SER A 8 2.47 -2.35 -12.69
N ILE A 9 1.31 -1.92 -12.22
CA ILE A 9 1.14 -1.56 -10.81
C ILE A 9 1.36 -2.81 -9.95
N LEU A 10 0.87 -3.96 -10.39
CA LEU A 10 1.06 -5.21 -9.65
C LEU A 10 2.54 -5.54 -9.49
N GLU A 11 3.34 -5.37 -10.54
CA GLU A 11 4.77 -5.62 -10.43
C GLU A 11 5.43 -4.70 -9.41
N THR A 12 5.06 -3.42 -9.41
CA THR A 12 5.61 -2.49 -8.42
C THR A 12 5.17 -2.83 -7.00
N VAL A 13 3.93 -3.30 -6.84
CA VAL A 13 3.43 -3.75 -5.54
C VAL A 13 4.25 -4.94 -5.05
N ASP A 14 4.45 -5.94 -5.91
CA ASP A 14 5.21 -7.12 -5.52
C ASP A 14 6.65 -6.77 -5.14
N ASP A 15 7.26 -5.85 -5.88
CA ASP A 15 8.61 -5.38 -5.56
C ASP A 15 8.66 -4.66 -4.22
N ALA A 16 7.66 -3.81 -3.97
CA ALA A 16 7.58 -3.08 -2.70
C ALA A 16 7.39 -4.04 -1.52
N LEU A 17 6.54 -5.06 -1.71
CA LEU A 17 6.29 -6.05 -0.67
C LEU A 17 7.56 -6.85 -0.34
N ARG A 18 8.34 -7.19 -1.36
CA ARG A 18 9.61 -7.88 -1.13
C ARG A 18 10.60 -7.03 -0.34
N ALA A 19 10.57 -5.73 -0.57
CA ALA A 19 11.46 -4.81 0.13
C ALA A 19 10.97 -4.46 1.54
N ALA A 20 9.70 -4.70 1.84
CA ALA A 20 9.10 -4.30 3.11
C ALA A 20 9.31 -5.38 4.16
N GLY A 21 10.41 -5.27 4.90
CA GLY A 21 10.77 -6.28 5.90
C GLY A 21 9.85 -6.36 7.11
N TRP A 22 8.93 -5.41 7.24
CA TRP A 22 8.01 -5.37 8.39
C TRP A 22 6.68 -6.11 8.13
N ILE A 23 6.47 -6.63 6.91
CA ILE A 23 5.26 -7.37 6.57
C ILE A 23 5.31 -8.73 7.25
N THR A 24 4.23 -9.10 7.93
CA THR A 24 4.13 -10.36 8.67
C THR A 24 3.03 -11.24 8.09
N PRO A 25 2.95 -12.51 8.48
CA PRO A 25 1.83 -13.36 8.03
C PRO A 25 0.45 -12.80 8.40
N ALA A 26 0.36 -12.04 9.50
CA ALA A 26 -0.91 -11.42 9.88
C ALA A 26 -1.37 -10.36 8.88
N ASP A 27 -0.45 -9.85 8.07
CA ASP A 27 -0.77 -8.82 7.07
C ASP A 27 -1.25 -9.42 5.75
N GLN A 28 -1.22 -10.75 5.59
CA GLN A 28 -1.54 -11.38 4.32
C GLN A 28 -2.92 -11.04 3.75
N PRO A 29 -4.00 -10.96 4.55
CA PRO A 29 -5.28 -10.55 3.98
C PRO A 29 -5.22 -9.17 3.34
N THR A 30 -4.50 -8.23 3.97
CA THR A 30 -4.34 -6.89 3.42
C THR A 30 -3.44 -6.90 2.18
N VAL A 31 -2.40 -7.72 2.19
CA VAL A 31 -1.53 -7.90 1.03
C VAL A 31 -2.33 -8.41 -0.17
N GLU A 32 -3.19 -9.40 0.05
CA GLU A 32 -4.01 -9.95 -1.03
C GLU A 32 -4.97 -8.90 -1.59
N LEU A 33 -5.58 -8.10 -0.72
CA LEU A 33 -6.45 -7.03 -1.16
C LEU A 33 -5.67 -6.02 -2.01
N LEU A 34 -4.49 -5.65 -1.58
CA LEU A 34 -3.65 -4.71 -2.32
C LEU A 34 -3.32 -5.25 -3.72
N ARG A 35 -2.96 -6.52 -3.79
CA ARG A 35 -2.63 -7.14 -5.08
C ARG A 35 -3.83 -7.19 -6.01
N ARG A 36 -5.01 -7.46 -5.49
CA ARG A 36 -6.24 -7.44 -6.28
C ARG A 36 -6.57 -6.06 -6.79
N LEU A 37 -6.40 -5.05 -5.95
CA LEU A 37 -6.61 -3.67 -6.37
C LEU A 37 -5.60 -3.27 -7.45
N ALA A 38 -4.34 -3.64 -7.27
CA ALA A 38 -3.32 -3.36 -8.28
C ALA A 38 -3.67 -3.99 -9.62
N ASN A 39 -4.12 -5.24 -9.58
CA ASN A 39 -4.50 -5.95 -10.80
C ASN A 39 -5.67 -5.26 -11.51
N ARG A 40 -6.63 -4.77 -10.74
CA ARG A 40 -7.75 -4.02 -11.31
C ARG A 40 -7.30 -2.71 -11.95
N LEU A 41 -6.37 -2.01 -11.31
CA LEU A 41 -5.83 -0.76 -11.86
C LEU A 41 -5.01 -0.99 -13.12
N ASP A 42 -4.49 -2.20 -13.29
CA ASP A 42 -3.74 -2.57 -14.49
C ASP A 42 -4.63 -3.00 -15.64
N ASP A 43 -5.95 -3.13 -15.42
CA ASP A 43 -6.87 -3.50 -16.49
C ASP A 43 -6.79 -2.46 -17.60
N PRO A 44 -6.63 -2.90 -18.87
CA PRO A 44 -6.53 -1.95 -19.98
C PRO A 44 -7.73 -1.03 -20.11
N ASP A 45 -8.89 -1.46 -19.64
CA ASP A 45 -10.12 -0.68 -19.73
C ASP A 45 -10.33 0.27 -18.55
N PHE A 46 -9.52 0.13 -17.50
CA PHE A 46 -9.66 1.01 -16.34
C PHE A 46 -9.59 2.48 -16.80
N PRO A 47 -10.44 3.40 -16.29
CA PRO A 47 -11.39 3.22 -15.18
C PRO A 47 -12.79 2.74 -15.55
N THR A 48 -13.07 2.50 -16.81
CA THR A 48 -14.42 2.04 -17.23
C THR A 48 -14.35 0.59 -17.65
N ILE A 49 -14.61 -0.31 -16.70
CA ILE A 49 -14.54 -1.75 -16.92
C ILE A 49 -15.93 -2.30 -17.09
N GLU A 50 -16.16 -3.00 -18.21
CA GLU A 50 -17.46 -3.59 -18.53
C GLU A 50 -18.61 -2.57 -18.46
N GLY A 51 -18.35 -1.36 -18.92
CA GLY A 51 -19.36 -0.32 -18.95
C GLY A 51 -19.60 0.39 -17.62
N ARG A 52 -18.83 0.03 -16.58
CA ARG A 52 -18.97 0.64 -15.26
C ARG A 52 -17.74 1.49 -14.94
N PHE A 53 -18.01 2.71 -14.51
CA PHE A 53 -16.94 3.60 -14.11
C PHE A 53 -16.51 3.29 -12.68
N ASP A 54 -15.20 3.02 -12.51
CA ASP A 54 -14.62 2.73 -11.20
C ASP A 54 -13.95 3.99 -10.68
N ASN A 55 -14.56 4.63 -9.70
CA ASN A 55 -14.03 5.84 -9.08
C ASN A 55 -13.59 5.61 -7.64
N VAL A 56 -13.44 4.35 -7.22
CA VAL A 56 -13.07 4.03 -5.83
C VAL A 56 -11.79 3.23 -5.69
N SER A 57 -11.41 2.46 -6.73
CA SER A 57 -10.27 1.55 -6.61
C SER A 57 -8.95 2.26 -6.34
N GLU A 58 -8.74 3.42 -6.96
CA GLU A 58 -7.50 4.17 -6.73
C GLU A 58 -7.38 4.60 -5.26
N SER A 59 -8.45 5.14 -4.69
CA SER A 59 -8.45 5.54 -3.29
C SER A 59 -8.25 4.35 -2.37
N LEU A 60 -8.93 3.25 -2.65
CA LEU A 60 -8.79 2.03 -1.86
C LEU A 60 -7.38 1.47 -1.95
N PHE A 61 -6.79 1.54 -3.13
CA PHE A 61 -5.41 1.10 -3.33
C PHE A 61 -4.46 1.90 -2.43
N LEU A 62 -4.59 3.22 -2.44
CA LEU A 62 -3.73 4.08 -1.63
C LEU A 62 -3.92 3.82 -0.14
N LYS A 63 -5.16 3.66 0.31
CA LYS A 63 -5.45 3.36 1.71
C LYS A 63 -4.87 2.02 2.13
N THR A 64 -4.99 1.01 1.27
CA THR A 64 -4.48 -0.32 1.55
C THR A 64 -2.96 -0.32 1.58
N ALA A 65 -2.32 0.37 0.64
CA ALA A 65 -0.88 0.51 0.63
C ALA A 65 -0.38 1.22 1.88
N ALA A 66 -1.09 2.28 2.30
CA ALA A 66 -0.73 3.01 3.51
C ALA A 66 -0.86 2.12 4.75
N ALA A 67 -1.90 1.29 4.79
CA ALA A 67 -2.11 0.36 5.93
C ALA A 67 -0.95 -0.61 6.07
N LEU A 68 -0.27 -0.93 4.96
CA LEU A 68 0.90 -1.81 4.96
C LEU A 68 2.23 -1.06 5.12
N GLY A 69 2.17 0.26 5.30
CA GLY A 69 3.38 1.07 5.44
C GLY A 69 4.15 1.29 4.16
N LEU A 70 3.50 1.12 3.02
CA LEU A 70 4.16 1.25 1.73
C LEU A 70 4.22 2.69 1.22
N THR A 71 3.63 3.64 1.94
CA THR A 71 3.72 5.05 1.59
C THR A 71 4.73 5.75 2.50
N PRO A 72 5.51 6.69 1.96
CA PRO A 72 6.47 7.43 2.78
C PRO A 72 5.82 8.16 3.95
N GLU A 73 4.63 8.71 3.73
CA GLU A 73 3.90 9.43 4.76
C GLU A 73 3.55 8.55 5.94
N MET A 74 3.10 7.34 5.68
CA MET A 74 2.72 6.42 6.73
C MET A 74 3.96 5.94 7.49
N ARG A 75 5.06 5.66 6.79
CA ARG A 75 6.30 5.26 7.45
C ARG A 75 6.84 6.37 8.35
N ALA A 76 6.74 7.62 7.90
CA ALA A 76 7.15 8.77 8.70
C ALA A 76 6.26 8.92 9.94
N ALA A 77 4.97 8.72 9.78
CA ALA A 77 4.03 8.77 10.91
C ALA A 77 4.33 7.69 11.93
N TRP A 78 4.65 6.48 11.47
CA TRP A 78 4.99 5.37 12.35
C TRP A 78 6.28 5.67 13.13
N ALA A 79 7.28 6.20 12.47
CA ALA A 79 8.53 6.57 13.12
C ALA A 79 8.31 7.63 14.20
N LYS A 80 7.49 8.63 13.89
CA LYS A 80 7.13 9.67 14.84
C LYS A 80 6.39 9.11 16.05
N LYS A 81 5.47 8.19 15.79
CA LYS A 81 4.68 7.57 16.83
C LYS A 81 5.54 6.72 17.75
N GLU A 82 6.50 6.00 17.21
CA GLU A 82 7.44 5.23 18.01
C GLU A 82 8.26 6.11 18.92
N LYS A 83 8.79 7.20 18.39
CA LYS A 83 9.54 8.16 19.18
C LYS A 83 8.72 8.73 20.32
N LYS A 84 7.47 9.07 20.02
CA LYS A 84 6.56 9.63 20.99
C LYS A 84 6.22 8.62 22.08
N VAL A 85 6.01 7.37 21.71
CA VAL A 85 5.70 6.31 22.66
C VAL A 85 6.88 6.10 23.60
N ASP A 86 8.09 6.08 23.08
CA ASP A 86 9.28 5.91 23.92
C ASP A 86 9.41 7.02 24.95
N GLY A 87 9.15 8.25 24.55
CA GLY A 87 9.21 9.37 25.49
C GLY A 87 8.02 9.45 26.40
N GLY A 88 6.80 9.19 25.85
CA GLY A 88 5.56 9.31 26.58
C GLY A 88 5.29 8.18 27.53
N ARG A 89 5.84 7.02 27.29
CA ARG A 89 5.57 5.87 28.13
C ARG A 89 6.04 6.07 29.57
N LEU A 90 7.15 6.76 29.72
CA LEU A 90 7.68 7.06 31.04
C LEU A 90 6.76 7.99 31.81
N GLU A 91 6.05 8.83 31.12
CA GLU A 91 5.12 9.79 31.74
C GLU A 91 3.81 9.17 32.12
N THR A 92 3.38 8.19 31.39
CA THR A 92 2.08 7.56 31.64
C THR A 92 2.14 6.48 32.70
N LEU A 93 3.31 6.09 33.08
CA LEU A 93 3.49 5.12 34.15
C LEU A 93 3.59 5.81 35.50
#